data_5231fd9fea84b7b3f8d8c47a3762bc5a
#
_entry.id   5231fd9fea84b7b3f8d8c47a3762bc5a
#
_cell.length_a   1.000
_cell.length_b   1.000
_cell.length_c   1.000
_cell.angle_alpha   90.00
_cell.angle_beta   90.00
_cell.angle_gamma   90.00
#
_symmetry.space_group_name_H-M   'P 1'
#
loop_
_entity.id
_entity.type
_entity.pdbx_description
1 polymer ?
#
loop_
_entity_poly.entity_id
_entity_poly.type
_entity_poly.pdbx_seq_one_letter_code
_entity_poly.pdbx_strand_id
1 'polypeptide(L)'
;MKLTKLTEKKKLMLISAACVIALAVILWPLLAISKYNYASADDWSYGVHTYQVLQNHGGLIAFVQAIIETVQESFWEARFANIALATLQPGIFGEHCYAIVAYLMIGSIIFSEMYLLAQCIGKENRGLILPISIPMIMIQLLYCPFPEESFYWYTGAVNY
;
A
#
# COMPACT_ATOMS: atom_id res chain seq x y z
N MET A 1 30.03 -14.57 -29.39
CA MET A 1 29.56 -13.43 -28.57
C MET A 1 28.03 -13.12 -28.62
N LYS A 2 27.32 -13.21 -29.78
CA LYS A 2 25.85 -13.00 -29.83
C LYS A 2 25.03 -14.14 -29.19
N LEU A 3 25.42 -15.41 -29.35
CA LEU A 3 24.70 -16.56 -28.80
C LEU A 3 24.75 -16.62 -27.26
N THR A 4 25.88 -16.27 -26.64
CA THR A 4 26.02 -16.19 -25.18
C THR A 4 25.13 -15.11 -24.58
N LYS A 5 25.05 -13.93 -25.17
CA LYS A 5 24.15 -12.84 -24.72
C LYS A 5 22.66 -13.22 -24.83
N LEU A 6 22.28 -13.97 -25.87
CA LEU A 6 20.88 -14.43 -26.03
C LEU A 6 20.52 -15.47 -24.96
N THR A 7 21.45 -16.33 -24.59
CA THR A 7 21.27 -17.34 -23.52
C THR A 7 21.13 -16.68 -22.15
N GLU A 8 21.94 -15.68 -21.82
CA GLU A 8 21.85 -14.93 -20.55
C GLU A 8 20.53 -14.16 -20.44
N LYS A 9 20.07 -13.51 -21.53
CA LYS A 9 18.78 -12.83 -21.55
C LYS A 9 17.60 -13.78 -21.30
N LYS A 10 17.65 -14.99 -21.88
CA LYS A 10 16.63 -16.03 -21.64
C LYS A 10 16.63 -16.52 -20.19
N LYS A 11 17.81 -16.74 -19.61
CA LYS A 11 17.93 -17.13 -18.20
C LYS A 11 17.34 -16.06 -17.28
N LEU A 12 17.69 -14.80 -17.51
CA LEU A 12 17.18 -13.68 -16.72
C LEU A 12 15.64 -13.56 -16.80
N MET A 13 15.08 -13.76 -17.99
CA MET A 13 13.63 -13.77 -18.19
C MET A 13 12.96 -14.93 -17.44
N LEU A 14 13.54 -16.12 -17.44
CA LEU A 14 13.03 -17.27 -16.69
C LEU A 14 13.08 -17.04 -15.17
N ILE A 15 14.19 -16.48 -14.67
CA ILE A 15 14.33 -16.13 -13.25
C ILE A 15 13.27 -15.07 -12.88
N SER A 16 13.10 -14.02 -13.68
CA SER A 16 12.08 -13.00 -13.44
C SER A 16 10.67 -13.59 -13.41
N ALA A 17 10.35 -14.48 -14.35
CA ALA A 17 9.06 -15.16 -14.38
C ALA A 17 8.83 -16.04 -13.14
N ALA A 18 9.84 -16.80 -12.70
CA ALA A 18 9.76 -17.58 -11.48
C ALA A 18 9.55 -16.70 -10.24
N CYS A 19 10.25 -15.58 -10.12
CA CYS A 19 10.07 -14.61 -9.05
C CYS A 19 8.64 -14.04 -9.04
N VAL A 20 8.10 -13.65 -10.20
CA VAL A 20 6.72 -13.14 -10.30
C VAL A 20 5.70 -14.19 -9.85
N ILE A 21 5.87 -15.44 -10.27
CA ILE A 21 4.99 -16.55 -9.85
C ILE A 21 5.08 -16.74 -8.33
N ALA A 22 6.28 -16.77 -7.76
CA ALA A 22 6.48 -16.93 -6.32
C ALA A 22 5.83 -15.76 -5.53
N LEU A 23 6.00 -14.53 -5.99
CA LEU A 23 5.34 -13.38 -5.38
C LEU A 23 3.81 -13.49 -5.47
N ALA A 24 3.26 -13.90 -6.61
CA ALA A 24 1.82 -14.10 -6.75
C ALA A 24 1.26 -15.14 -5.78
N VAL A 25 2.01 -16.23 -5.52
CA VAL A 25 1.63 -17.25 -4.54
C VAL A 25 1.61 -16.68 -3.12
N ILE A 26 2.55 -15.82 -2.75
CA ILE A 26 2.59 -15.15 -1.45
C ILE A 26 1.47 -14.11 -1.31
N LEU A 27 1.23 -13.33 -2.37
CA LEU A 27 0.21 -12.28 -2.36
C LEU A 27 -1.21 -12.84 -2.32
N TRP A 28 -1.44 -14.00 -2.92
CA TRP A 28 -2.79 -14.57 -3.03
C TRP A 28 -3.53 -14.66 -1.68
N PRO A 29 -3.01 -15.30 -0.62
CA PRO A 29 -3.69 -15.38 0.67
C PRO A 29 -3.86 -14.00 1.31
N LEU A 30 -2.87 -13.12 1.25
CA LEU A 30 -2.95 -11.78 1.81
C LEU A 30 -4.09 -10.98 1.17
N LEU A 31 -4.17 -10.97 -0.16
CA LEU A 31 -5.20 -10.25 -0.87
C LEU A 31 -6.58 -10.94 -0.77
N ALA A 32 -6.63 -12.27 -0.67
CA ALA A 32 -7.88 -13.00 -0.50
C ALA A 32 -8.54 -12.73 0.87
N ILE A 33 -7.76 -12.52 1.92
CA ILE A 33 -8.25 -12.19 3.26
C ILE A 33 -8.79 -10.75 3.31
N SER A 34 -8.27 -9.83 2.49
CA SER A 34 -8.62 -8.41 2.54
C SER A 34 -10.12 -8.13 2.38
N LYS A 35 -10.87 -9.01 1.70
CA LYS A 35 -12.33 -8.88 1.57
C LYS A 35 -13.10 -8.98 2.89
N TYR A 36 -12.46 -9.50 3.94
CA TYR A 36 -13.03 -9.57 5.29
C TYR A 36 -12.54 -8.44 6.19
N ASN A 37 -11.77 -7.50 5.63
CA ASN A 37 -11.28 -6.37 6.38
C ASN A 37 -12.40 -5.40 6.73
N TYR A 38 -12.31 -4.78 7.90
CA TYR A 38 -13.28 -3.84 8.44
C TYR A 38 -12.57 -2.78 9.27
N ALA A 39 -13.29 -1.73 9.64
CA ALA A 39 -12.78 -0.69 10.53
C ALA A 39 -12.30 -1.26 11.86
N SER A 40 -11.16 -0.82 12.32
CA SER A 40 -10.55 -1.28 13.56
C SER A 40 -10.02 -0.09 14.37
N ALA A 41 -10.04 -0.22 15.68
CA ALA A 41 -9.47 0.76 16.62
C ALA A 41 -9.87 2.22 16.26
N ASP A 42 -8.88 3.05 15.93
CA ASP A 42 -9.05 4.49 15.73
C ASP A 42 -9.65 4.86 14.35
N ASP A 43 -9.87 3.89 13.47
CA ASP A 43 -10.43 4.16 12.14
C ASP A 43 -11.74 4.97 12.23
N TRP A 44 -12.61 4.65 13.17
CA TRP A 44 -13.86 5.39 13.37
C TRP A 44 -13.66 6.82 13.88
N SER A 45 -12.65 7.06 14.70
CA SER A 45 -12.42 8.37 15.32
C SER A 45 -12.01 9.41 14.30
N TYR A 46 -11.06 9.07 13.44
CA TYR A 46 -10.53 10.03 12.45
C TYR A 46 -11.50 10.29 11.29
N GLY A 47 -12.35 9.35 10.94
CA GLY A 47 -13.25 9.47 9.79
C GLY A 47 -14.63 10.08 10.10
N VAL A 48 -14.94 10.38 11.36
CA VAL A 48 -16.31 10.76 11.75
C VAL A 48 -16.80 12.04 11.05
N HIS A 49 -15.99 13.08 10.99
CA HIS A 49 -16.37 14.38 10.39
C HIS A 49 -16.57 14.25 8.88
N THR A 50 -15.62 13.61 8.19
CA THR A 50 -15.71 13.38 6.74
C THR A 50 -16.88 12.48 6.38
N TYR A 51 -17.15 11.44 7.18
CA TYR A 51 -18.33 10.58 7.03
C TYR A 51 -19.64 11.37 7.15
N GLN A 52 -19.79 12.20 8.19
CA GLN A 52 -20.97 13.02 8.40
C GLN A 52 -21.24 13.99 7.24
N VAL A 53 -20.19 14.62 6.71
CA VAL A 53 -20.31 15.51 5.54
C VAL A 53 -20.79 14.75 4.32
N LEU A 54 -20.30 13.54 4.07
CA LEU A 54 -20.75 12.72 2.95
C LEU A 54 -22.19 12.25 3.11
N GLN A 55 -22.59 11.81 4.31
CA GLN A 55 -23.98 11.39 4.58
C GLN A 55 -24.98 12.54 4.42
N ASN A 56 -24.59 13.76 4.78
CA ASN A 56 -25.43 14.96 4.66
C ASN A 56 -25.37 15.62 3.27
N HIS A 57 -24.80 14.93 2.26
CA HIS A 57 -24.59 15.45 0.92
C HIS A 57 -23.82 16.80 0.90
N GLY A 58 -22.89 16.97 1.82
CA GLY A 58 -22.00 18.13 1.88
C GLY A 58 -21.13 18.23 0.62
N GLY A 59 -20.91 19.47 0.16
CA GLY A 59 -20.05 19.72 -1.00
C GLY A 59 -18.55 19.53 -0.71
N LEU A 60 -17.73 19.62 -1.75
CA LEU A 60 -16.27 19.47 -1.65
C LEU A 60 -15.64 20.41 -0.60
N ILE A 61 -16.16 21.65 -0.49
CA ILE A 61 -15.65 22.63 0.49
C ILE A 61 -15.87 22.14 1.92
N ALA A 62 -17.09 21.65 2.23
CA ALA A 62 -17.41 21.10 3.55
C ALA A 62 -16.57 19.86 3.87
N PHE A 63 -16.31 19.04 2.87
CA PHE A 63 -15.43 17.87 3.01
C PHE A 63 -13.98 18.24 3.34
N VAL A 64 -13.42 19.23 2.64
CA VAL A 64 -12.08 19.75 2.93
C VAL A 64 -12.02 20.42 4.30
N GLN A 65 -13.07 21.15 4.70
CA GLN A 65 -13.17 21.74 6.04
C GLN A 65 -13.14 20.66 7.13
N ALA A 66 -13.89 19.57 6.97
CA ALA A 66 -13.91 18.46 7.93
C ALA A 66 -12.51 17.83 8.10
N ILE A 67 -11.73 17.71 7.02
CA ILE A 67 -10.33 17.26 7.11
C ILE A 67 -9.50 18.26 7.93
N ILE A 68 -9.62 19.56 7.64
CA ILE A 68 -8.87 20.60 8.34
C ILE A 68 -9.23 20.63 9.82
N GLU A 69 -10.51 20.53 10.16
CA GLU A 69 -10.99 20.50 11.55
C GLU A 69 -10.38 19.32 12.32
N THR A 70 -10.42 18.11 11.75
CA THR A 70 -9.82 16.93 12.39
C THR A 70 -8.30 17.08 12.57
N VAL A 71 -7.61 17.66 11.59
CA VAL A 71 -6.17 17.94 11.70
C VAL A 71 -5.90 18.97 12.80
N GLN A 72 -6.75 19.99 12.96
CA GLN A 72 -6.60 21.01 14.00
C GLN A 72 -6.90 20.45 15.39
N GLU A 73 -7.90 19.60 15.54
CA GLU A 73 -8.23 18.93 16.81
C GLU A 73 -7.11 18.00 17.27
N SER A 74 -6.40 17.39 16.31
CA SER A 74 -5.26 16.50 16.56
C SER A 74 -3.90 17.21 16.50
N PHE A 75 -3.87 18.53 16.59
CA PHE A 75 -2.65 19.37 16.50
C PHE A 75 -1.53 18.94 17.44
N TRP A 76 -1.86 18.43 18.62
CA TRP A 76 -0.90 17.94 19.61
C TRP A 76 -0.04 16.76 19.14
N GLU A 77 -0.48 16.01 18.12
CA GLU A 77 0.25 14.87 17.57
C GLU A 77 1.39 15.28 16.65
N ALA A 78 1.37 16.49 16.09
CA ALA A 78 2.34 17.02 15.12
C ALA A 78 2.51 16.16 13.83
N ARG A 79 1.56 15.26 13.51
CA ARG A 79 1.57 14.34 12.35
C ARG A 79 0.52 14.70 11.31
N PHE A 80 0.51 15.94 10.87
CA PHE A 80 -0.56 16.51 10.04
C PHE A 80 -0.90 15.71 8.78
N ALA A 81 0.12 15.21 8.07
CA ALA A 81 -0.10 14.43 6.85
C ALA A 81 -0.79 13.09 7.14
N ASN A 82 -0.38 12.40 8.21
CA ASN A 82 -0.96 11.12 8.60
C ASN A 82 -2.40 11.28 9.05
N ILE A 83 -2.69 12.34 9.85
CA ILE A 83 -4.05 12.64 10.29
C ILE A 83 -4.93 12.97 9.10
N ALA A 84 -4.46 13.80 8.17
CA ALA A 84 -5.21 14.10 6.95
C ALA A 84 -5.50 12.84 6.11
N LEU A 85 -4.57 11.90 6.03
CA LEU A 85 -4.81 10.60 5.38
C LEU A 85 -5.78 9.75 6.19
N ALA A 86 -5.68 9.72 7.52
CA ALA A 86 -6.58 8.96 8.37
C ALA A 86 -8.04 9.42 8.26
N THR A 87 -8.29 10.71 7.99
CA THR A 87 -9.65 11.22 7.72
C THR A 87 -10.24 10.71 6.41
N LEU A 88 -9.40 10.23 5.48
CA LEU A 88 -9.79 9.69 4.18
C LEU A 88 -9.95 8.17 4.21
N GLN A 89 -10.12 7.59 5.38
CA GLN A 89 -10.26 6.16 5.54
C GLN A 89 -11.39 5.56 4.65
N PRO A 90 -11.24 4.32 4.19
CA PRO A 90 -12.21 3.70 3.29
C PRO A 90 -13.63 3.61 3.86
N GLY A 91 -13.79 3.52 5.19
CA GLY A 91 -15.08 3.43 5.86
C GLY A 91 -16.03 4.60 5.61
N ILE A 92 -15.52 5.78 5.23
CA ILE A 92 -16.36 6.92 4.86
C ILE A 92 -17.21 6.64 3.61
N PHE A 93 -16.77 5.70 2.76
CA PHE A 93 -17.49 5.26 1.55
C PHE A 93 -18.28 3.96 1.78
N GLY A 94 -18.05 3.27 2.90
CA GLY A 94 -18.71 2.04 3.28
C GLY A 94 -17.75 1.00 3.84
N GLU A 95 -18.23 0.14 4.76
CA GLU A 95 -17.38 -0.85 5.43
C GLU A 95 -16.65 -1.79 4.47
N HIS A 96 -17.30 -2.23 3.39
CA HIS A 96 -16.69 -3.10 2.40
C HIS A 96 -15.49 -2.47 1.66
N CYS A 97 -15.34 -1.15 1.72
CA CYS A 97 -14.23 -0.44 1.11
C CYS A 97 -12.90 -0.69 1.85
N TYR A 98 -12.92 -1.19 3.10
CA TYR A 98 -11.68 -1.58 3.79
C TYR A 98 -10.93 -2.71 3.08
N ALA A 99 -11.58 -3.48 2.23
CA ALA A 99 -10.89 -4.47 1.40
C ALA A 99 -9.78 -3.88 0.54
N ILE A 100 -9.85 -2.58 0.19
CA ILE A 100 -8.83 -1.91 -0.63
C ILE A 100 -7.52 -1.65 0.12
N VAL A 101 -7.53 -1.62 1.46
CA VAL A 101 -6.36 -1.23 2.29
C VAL A 101 -5.16 -2.11 1.98
N ALA A 102 -5.30 -3.43 2.03
CA ALA A 102 -4.20 -4.34 1.73
C ALA A 102 -3.65 -4.16 0.31
N TYR A 103 -4.52 -3.91 -0.67
CA TYR A 103 -4.07 -3.64 -2.06
C TYR A 103 -3.26 -2.35 -2.15
N LEU A 104 -3.67 -1.28 -1.45
CA LEU A 104 -2.96 -0.01 -1.44
C LEU A 104 -1.60 -0.14 -0.74
N MET A 105 -1.56 -0.78 0.43
CA MET A 105 -0.33 -0.92 1.21
C MET A 105 0.69 -1.82 0.50
N ILE A 106 0.29 -3.01 0.08
CA ILE A 106 1.16 -3.93 -0.66
C ILE A 106 1.56 -3.33 -2.01
N GLY A 107 0.62 -2.70 -2.71
CA GLY A 107 0.89 -2.01 -3.97
C GLY A 107 1.91 -0.88 -3.83
N SER A 108 1.85 -0.10 -2.75
CA SER A 108 2.80 0.97 -2.48
C SER A 108 4.21 0.44 -2.21
N ILE A 109 4.35 -0.68 -1.49
CA ILE A 109 5.63 -1.36 -1.26
C ILE A 109 6.21 -1.82 -2.60
N ILE A 110 5.43 -2.54 -3.41
CA ILE A 110 5.88 -3.03 -4.71
C ILE A 110 6.32 -1.88 -5.61
N PHE A 111 5.51 -0.82 -5.69
CA PHE A 111 5.81 0.34 -6.51
C PHE A 111 7.08 1.07 -6.06
N SER A 112 7.21 1.35 -4.76
CA SER A 112 8.34 2.10 -4.21
C SER A 112 9.66 1.35 -4.36
N GLU A 113 9.68 0.04 -4.10
CA GLU A 113 10.87 -0.81 -4.29
C GLU A 113 11.30 -0.86 -5.76
N MET A 114 10.36 -1.11 -6.66
CA MET A 114 10.66 -1.16 -8.09
C MET A 114 11.11 0.21 -8.61
N TYR A 115 10.48 1.28 -8.16
CA TYR A 115 10.86 2.64 -8.52
C TYR A 115 12.27 2.98 -8.04
N LEU A 116 12.58 2.71 -6.76
CA LEU A 116 13.89 2.95 -6.17
C LEU A 116 14.99 2.19 -6.94
N LEU A 117 14.80 0.91 -7.18
CA LEU A 117 15.76 0.12 -7.95
C LEU A 117 15.90 0.60 -9.39
N ALA A 118 14.82 1.07 -10.02
CA ALA A 118 14.89 1.64 -11.36
C ALA A 118 15.73 2.92 -11.42
N GLN A 119 15.81 3.69 -10.32
CA GLN A 119 16.68 4.86 -10.22
C GLN A 119 18.14 4.48 -9.94
N CYS A 120 18.38 3.44 -9.14
CA CYS A 120 19.72 2.99 -8.77
C CYS A 120 20.41 2.19 -9.87
N ILE A 121 19.64 1.43 -10.64
CA ILE A 121 20.18 0.54 -11.69
C ILE A 121 20.26 1.31 -13.02
N GLY A 122 21.45 1.29 -13.63
CA GLY A 122 21.68 1.92 -14.95
C GLY A 122 20.76 1.34 -16.04
N LYS A 123 20.48 2.16 -17.06
CA LYS A 123 19.53 1.80 -18.14
C LYS A 123 19.84 0.48 -18.84
N GLU A 124 21.13 0.13 -18.94
CA GLU A 124 21.65 -1.10 -19.53
C GLU A 124 21.31 -2.35 -18.72
N ASN A 125 21.08 -2.19 -17.41
CA ASN A 125 20.84 -3.28 -16.46
C ASN A 125 19.38 -3.40 -16.00
N ARG A 126 18.46 -2.70 -16.63
CA ARG A 126 17.03 -2.70 -16.24
C ARG A 126 16.38 -4.09 -16.17
N GLY A 127 16.92 -5.06 -16.88
CA GLY A 127 16.48 -6.47 -16.77
C GLY A 127 16.68 -7.09 -15.40
N LEU A 128 17.54 -6.50 -14.54
CA LEU A 128 17.78 -6.97 -13.19
C LEU A 128 16.77 -6.44 -12.15
N ILE A 129 15.94 -5.47 -12.50
CA ILE A 129 14.98 -4.87 -11.55
C ILE A 129 14.06 -5.95 -10.96
N LEU A 130 13.36 -6.72 -11.79
CA LEU A 130 12.43 -7.75 -11.32
C LEU A 130 13.11 -8.84 -10.46
N PRO A 131 14.21 -9.47 -10.90
CA PRO A 131 14.83 -10.53 -10.11
C PRO A 131 15.51 -10.05 -8.83
N ILE A 132 15.71 -8.72 -8.64
CA ILE A 132 16.23 -8.16 -7.40
C ILE A 132 15.08 -7.66 -6.52
N SER A 133 14.16 -6.84 -7.06
CA SER A 133 13.07 -6.26 -6.27
C SER A 133 12.13 -7.33 -5.69
N ILE A 134 11.78 -8.33 -6.49
CA ILE A 134 10.78 -9.31 -6.05
C ILE A 134 11.23 -10.11 -4.82
N PRO A 135 12.44 -10.68 -4.76
CA PRO A 135 12.92 -11.30 -3.52
C PRO A 135 12.98 -10.36 -2.33
N MET A 136 13.33 -9.08 -2.52
CA MET A 136 13.31 -8.08 -1.44
C MET A 136 11.90 -7.86 -0.92
N ILE A 137 10.92 -7.66 -1.80
CA ILE A 137 9.50 -7.54 -1.47
C ILE A 137 9.01 -8.80 -0.73
N MET A 138 9.35 -9.99 -1.23
CA MET A 138 8.96 -11.25 -0.59
C MET A 138 9.49 -11.35 0.84
N ILE A 139 10.74 -10.94 1.07
CA ILE A 139 11.34 -10.92 2.41
C ILE A 139 10.58 -9.95 3.31
N GLN A 140 10.28 -8.74 2.85
CA GLN A 140 9.51 -7.74 3.61
C GLN A 140 8.11 -8.26 4.00
N LEU A 141 7.40 -8.88 3.06
CA LEU A 141 6.06 -9.42 3.30
C LEU A 141 6.07 -10.62 4.27
N LEU A 142 7.04 -11.54 4.10
CA LEU A 142 7.13 -12.77 4.91
C LEU A 142 7.64 -12.50 6.34
N TYR A 143 8.47 -11.50 6.52
CA TYR A 143 9.05 -11.15 7.82
C TYR A 143 8.43 -9.91 8.44
N CYS A 144 7.27 -9.44 7.92
CA CYS A 144 6.50 -8.39 8.56
C CYS A 144 6.03 -8.87 9.94
N PRO A 145 6.44 -8.22 11.06
CA PRO A 145 6.15 -8.73 12.40
C PRO A 145 4.67 -8.61 12.77
N PHE A 146 3.97 -7.64 12.23
CA PHE A 146 2.56 -7.34 12.52
C PHE A 146 1.80 -7.08 11.21
N PRO A 147 1.55 -8.12 10.40
CA PRO A 147 0.92 -7.96 9.09
C PRO A 147 -0.51 -7.41 9.18
N GLU A 148 -1.23 -7.71 10.27
CA GLU A 148 -2.56 -7.18 10.54
C GLU A 148 -2.54 -5.65 10.70
N GLU A 149 -1.56 -5.10 11.38
CA GLU A 149 -1.42 -3.64 11.57
C GLU A 149 -0.87 -2.96 10.32
N SER A 150 -0.01 -3.63 9.58
CA SER A 150 0.68 -3.05 8.43
C SER A 150 -0.16 -3.07 7.16
N PHE A 151 -1.04 -4.06 6.97
CA PHE A 151 -1.74 -4.27 5.70
C PHE A 151 -3.27 -4.15 5.80
N TYR A 152 -3.85 -4.28 6.99
CA TYR A 152 -5.30 -4.35 7.13
C TYR A 152 -5.86 -3.24 8.02
N TRP A 153 -5.20 -2.85 9.10
CA TRP A 153 -5.62 -1.73 9.91
C TRP A 153 -5.22 -0.41 9.24
N TYR A 154 -6.20 0.33 8.72
CA TYR A 154 -5.91 1.52 7.91
C TYR A 154 -5.15 2.60 8.69
N THR A 155 -5.64 2.99 9.87
CA THR A 155 -4.98 4.02 10.69
C THR A 155 -3.58 3.57 11.12
N GLY A 156 -3.38 2.30 11.46
CA GLY A 156 -2.07 1.74 11.75
C GLY A 156 -1.13 1.84 10.55
N ALA A 157 -1.58 1.39 9.38
CA ALA A 157 -0.80 1.40 8.15
C ALA A 157 -0.41 2.82 7.68
N VAL A 158 -1.26 3.83 7.94
CA VAL A 158 -0.97 5.23 7.60
C VAL A 158 -0.02 5.87 8.59
N ASN A 159 -0.01 5.43 9.86
CA ASN A 159 0.80 6.03 10.93
C ASN A 159 2.20 5.42 11.05
N TYR A 160 2.41 4.16 10.66
CA TYR A 160 3.66 3.40 10.84
C TYR A 160 4.23 2.90 9.53
#